data_b9899bec6ecaf75096a04079ace3ea99
#
_entry.id   b9899bec6ecaf75096a04079ace3ea99
#
_cell.length_a   1.000
_cell.length_b   1.000
_cell.length_c   1.000
_cell.angle_alpha   90.00
_cell.angle_beta   90.00
_cell.angle_gamma   90.00
#
_symmetry.space_group_name_H-M   'P 1'
#
loop_
_entity.id
_entity.type
_entity.pdbx_description
1 polymer ?
#
loop_
_entity_poly.entity_id
_entity_poly.type
_entity_poly.pdbx_seq_one_letter_code
_entity_poly.pdbx_strand_id
1 'polypeptide(L)'
;GLVGSEMCIRDSVKSGLLAMAFACAGICFTGCEDDVVINTGNSDKLDTVDGVYGYVKSAAGARELTPISVFGDKVATGHLYFELSKAAEQDVTVTFKVDEDVLEAYNKKNGTSYKMYPADKLSLANGGTATIKAGEQKSASVELNINAGGTIGQTYAVAVSASANNGVEVSTNNQEYIYLVKPLAAIPESISKGDILTHCFVEVNDENILNMGEYTMKSDGKPFFDVVSIFAANINVDSKTGRVHVFCNDQVSFLLRNADKFIRPLQAKGIKVAMTILGNHDEAGMGNLSEAAAKDFAKELKAYLDIYGLDGIDFDDEYTSYNNSNPSPGFEKRSRANFCLLYTSPSP
;
A
#
# COMPACT_ATOMS: atom_id res chain seq x y z
N GLY A 1 10.87 -32.64 -31.63
CA GLY A 1 12.18 -32.10 -31.35
C GLY A 1 12.37 -30.72 -31.94
N LEU A 2 13.10 -29.87 -31.22
CA LEU A 2 13.99 -28.82 -31.76
C LEU A 2 14.26 -27.89 -30.61
N VAL A 3 15.27 -28.07 -29.88
CA VAL A 3 16.66 -27.63 -30.02
C VAL A 3 16.78 -26.11 -29.90
N GLY A 4 17.26 -25.70 -28.74
CA GLY A 4 17.75 -24.37 -28.45
C GLY A 4 18.99 -24.05 -29.28
N SER A 5 19.09 -22.82 -29.74
CA SER A 5 20.31 -22.29 -30.30
C SER A 5 21.00 -21.41 -29.27
N GLU A 6 21.96 -21.98 -28.57
CA GLU A 6 23.01 -21.20 -27.90
C GLU A 6 23.85 -20.50 -28.98
N MET A 7 23.82 -19.19 -28.97
CA MET A 7 24.73 -18.42 -29.81
C MET A 7 25.96 -18.07 -28.98
N CYS A 8 26.95 -18.97 -29.00
CA CYS A 8 28.31 -18.68 -28.56
C CYS A 8 28.98 -17.75 -29.57
N ILE A 9 29.15 -16.51 -29.20
CA ILE A 9 30.13 -15.62 -29.87
C ILE A 9 31.48 -15.95 -29.26
N ARG A 10 32.27 -16.66 -30.02
CA ARG A 10 33.66 -16.97 -29.68
C ARG A 10 34.55 -15.96 -30.37
N ASP A 11 35.11 -15.05 -29.59
CA ASP A 11 36.11 -14.11 -30.01
C ASP A 11 37.36 -14.82 -30.50
N SER A 12 37.71 -14.53 -31.72
CA SER A 12 39.08 -14.74 -32.20
C SER A 12 39.71 -13.38 -32.53
N VAL A 13 40.41 -12.83 -31.56
CA VAL A 13 41.41 -11.79 -31.84
C VAL A 13 42.77 -12.37 -31.58
N LYS A 14 43.38 -12.81 -32.66
CA LYS A 14 44.84 -13.09 -32.66
C LYS A 14 45.58 -11.87 -33.15
N SER A 15 46.47 -11.42 -32.26
CA SER A 15 47.79 -10.91 -32.55
C SER A 15 47.94 -9.72 -33.50
N GLY A 16 48.25 -8.59 -32.92
CA GLY A 16 48.93 -7.48 -33.53
C GLY A 16 49.78 -6.77 -32.50
N LEU A 17 50.97 -7.31 -32.18
CA LEU A 17 51.98 -6.56 -31.47
C LEU A 17 52.42 -5.40 -32.37
N LEU A 18 52.06 -4.18 -32.02
CA LEU A 18 52.74 -2.99 -32.53
C LEU A 18 53.27 -2.20 -31.34
N ALA A 19 54.54 -2.38 -31.14
CA ALA A 19 55.31 -1.56 -30.20
C ALA A 19 55.38 -0.13 -30.77
N MET A 20 54.67 0.78 -30.14
CA MET A 20 54.91 2.22 -30.31
C MET A 20 55.43 2.75 -28.97
N ALA A 21 56.74 2.99 -28.97
CA ALA A 21 57.40 3.79 -27.95
C ALA A 21 56.82 5.21 -28.04
N PHE A 22 55.96 5.58 -27.11
CA PHE A 22 55.60 6.98 -26.89
C PHE A 22 56.58 7.54 -25.83
N ALA A 23 57.33 8.53 -26.29
CA ALA A 23 58.15 9.38 -25.44
C ALA A 23 57.26 10.00 -24.35
N CYS A 24 57.67 9.83 -23.11
CA CYS A 24 57.11 10.49 -21.95
C CYS A 24 57.26 12.01 -22.10
N ALA A 25 56.27 12.69 -22.60
CA ALA A 25 56.06 14.09 -22.27
C ALA A 25 55.32 14.11 -20.95
N GLY A 26 56.03 14.43 -19.89
CA GLY A 26 55.46 14.61 -18.57
C GLY A 26 54.48 15.77 -18.58
N ILE A 27 53.21 15.45 -18.70
CA ILE A 27 52.13 16.33 -18.29
C ILE A 27 51.85 15.94 -16.84
N CYS A 28 52.40 16.71 -15.92
CA CYS A 28 51.92 16.71 -14.53
C CYS A 28 50.44 17.14 -14.54
N PHE A 29 49.54 16.18 -14.58
CA PHE A 29 48.23 16.41 -14.01
C PHE A 29 48.45 16.53 -12.50
N THR A 30 48.61 17.76 -12.03
CA THR A 30 48.23 18.07 -10.67
C THR A 30 46.71 17.81 -10.60
N GLY A 31 46.34 16.58 -10.33
CA GLY A 31 45.03 16.31 -9.80
C GLY A 31 44.94 17.16 -8.56
N CYS A 32 44.02 18.09 -8.53
CA CYS A 32 43.51 18.59 -7.26
C CYS A 32 43.00 17.35 -6.54
N GLU A 33 43.81 16.79 -5.65
CA GLU A 33 43.31 16.06 -4.51
C GLU A 33 42.64 17.12 -3.61
N ASP A 34 41.50 17.60 -4.04
CA ASP A 34 40.51 18.06 -3.07
C ASP A 34 40.13 16.76 -2.35
N ASP A 35 40.72 16.55 -1.20
CA ASP A 35 40.20 15.63 -0.22
C ASP A 35 38.71 15.97 -0.06
N VAL A 36 37.84 15.17 -0.68
CA VAL A 36 36.45 15.20 -0.35
C VAL A 36 36.41 14.75 1.11
N VAL A 37 36.51 15.72 1.99
CA VAL A 37 36.20 15.52 3.40
C VAL A 37 34.72 15.13 3.40
N ILE A 38 34.47 13.83 3.33
CA ILE A 38 33.19 13.28 3.73
C ILE A 38 33.13 13.66 5.20
N ASN A 39 32.49 14.80 5.44
CA ASN A 39 32.14 15.17 6.77
C ASN A 39 31.24 14.04 7.27
N THR A 40 31.84 13.08 7.95
CA THR A 40 31.13 12.12 8.77
C THR A 40 30.53 12.96 9.85
N GLY A 41 29.39 13.60 9.53
CA GLY A 41 28.62 14.37 10.46
C GLY A 41 28.50 13.54 11.72
N ASN A 42 28.66 14.19 12.87
CA ASN A 42 28.70 13.53 14.16
C ASN A 42 27.59 12.46 14.19
N SER A 43 27.94 11.20 13.97
CA SER A 43 26.98 10.08 13.90
C SER A 43 26.14 10.01 15.17
N ASP A 44 26.69 10.46 16.27
CA ASP A 44 26.03 10.54 17.57
C ASP A 44 24.80 11.49 17.57
N LYS A 45 24.72 12.42 16.62
CA LYS A 45 23.54 13.29 16.44
C LYS A 45 22.52 12.75 15.43
N LEU A 46 22.90 11.81 14.56
CA LEU A 46 21.99 11.19 13.61
C LEU A 46 21.18 10.05 14.24
N ASP A 47 21.65 9.49 15.35
CA ASP A 47 21.01 8.37 16.05
C ASP A 47 20.11 8.80 17.20
N THR A 48 20.12 10.07 17.62
CA THR A 48 19.27 10.58 18.69
C THR A 48 18.13 11.42 18.13
N VAL A 49 16.93 10.89 18.21
CA VAL A 49 15.70 11.67 18.03
C VAL A 49 15.51 12.48 19.30
N ASP A 50 15.83 13.79 19.27
CA ASP A 50 15.81 14.70 20.43
C ASP A 50 14.39 14.96 20.99
N GLY A 51 13.34 14.58 20.23
CA GLY A 51 11.94 14.77 20.62
C GLY A 51 11.07 13.55 20.31
N VAL A 52 9.79 13.64 20.65
CA VAL A 52 8.76 12.73 20.18
C VAL A 52 8.04 13.37 19.02
N TYR A 53 8.26 12.82 17.82
CA TYR A 53 7.63 13.30 16.59
C TYR A 53 6.49 12.38 16.21
N GLY A 54 5.42 12.95 15.69
CA GLY A 54 4.26 12.23 15.21
C GLY A 54 4.02 12.42 13.73
N TYR A 55 3.43 11.41 13.10
CA TYR A 55 3.20 11.34 11.66
C TYR A 55 1.76 10.93 11.38
N VAL A 56 1.10 11.64 10.47
CA VAL A 56 -0.22 11.23 9.94
C VAL A 56 0.01 10.17 8.86
N LYS A 57 -0.70 9.06 8.94
CA LYS A 57 -0.63 7.95 7.99
C LYS A 57 -2.02 7.42 7.67
N SER A 58 -2.12 6.73 6.53
CA SER A 58 -3.27 5.89 6.20
C SER A 58 -2.92 4.42 6.44
N ALA A 59 -3.90 3.63 6.84
CA ALA A 59 -3.75 2.20 7.04
C ALA A 59 -3.51 1.44 5.73
N ALA A 60 -3.88 2.02 4.61
CA ALA A 60 -3.57 1.53 3.27
C ALA A 60 -3.28 2.71 2.34
N GLY A 61 -2.50 2.46 1.30
CA GLY A 61 -2.17 3.46 0.28
C GLY A 61 -0.77 4.03 0.38
N ALA A 62 -0.50 5.06 -0.42
CA ALA A 62 0.79 5.72 -0.48
C ALA A 62 1.04 6.58 0.78
N ARG A 63 2.26 7.05 0.92
CA ARG A 63 2.72 7.73 2.15
C ARG A 63 1.96 9.04 2.46
N GLU A 64 1.59 9.81 1.44
CA GLU A 64 1.05 11.16 1.63
C GLU A 64 -0.27 11.39 0.90
N LEU A 65 -0.57 10.56 -0.10
CA LEU A 65 -1.71 10.74 -0.97
C LEU A 65 -2.25 9.41 -1.47
N THR A 66 -3.56 9.20 -1.37
CA THR A 66 -4.21 7.98 -1.85
C THR A 66 -5.50 8.30 -2.62
N PRO A 67 -5.71 7.71 -3.80
CA PRO A 67 -6.99 7.79 -4.49
C PRO A 67 -8.04 6.92 -3.78
N ILE A 68 -9.25 7.45 -3.67
CA ILE A 68 -10.42 6.73 -3.15
C ILE A 68 -11.64 7.00 -4.02
N SER A 69 -12.44 5.98 -4.30
CA SER A 69 -13.62 6.12 -5.15
C SER A 69 -14.91 6.03 -4.34
N VAL A 70 -15.87 6.90 -4.64
CA VAL A 70 -17.22 6.88 -4.07
C VAL A 70 -18.18 6.38 -5.14
N PHE A 71 -18.78 5.21 -4.94
CA PHE A 71 -19.63 4.54 -5.94
C PHE A 71 -21.11 4.78 -5.69
N GLY A 72 -21.77 5.46 -6.62
CA GLY A 72 -23.20 5.72 -6.50
C GLY A 72 -23.53 6.44 -5.22
N ASP A 73 -24.37 5.82 -4.38
CA ASP A 73 -24.79 6.29 -3.06
C ASP A 73 -24.01 5.66 -1.88
N LYS A 74 -23.00 4.82 -2.18
CA LYS A 74 -22.20 4.16 -1.15
C LYS A 74 -21.27 5.15 -0.44
N VAL A 75 -20.97 4.82 0.82
CA VAL A 75 -19.95 5.52 1.60
C VAL A 75 -18.59 4.89 1.27
N ALA A 76 -17.60 5.74 0.97
CA ALA A 76 -16.21 5.31 0.95
C ALA A 76 -15.55 5.69 2.28
N THR A 77 -14.61 4.86 2.75
CA THR A 77 -13.98 5.03 4.06
C THR A 77 -12.47 5.08 3.94
N GLY A 78 -11.87 6.19 4.36
CA GLY A 78 -10.44 6.32 4.58
C GLY A 78 -10.10 5.95 6.02
N HIS A 79 -8.93 5.34 6.25
CA HIS A 79 -8.49 4.90 7.57
C HIS A 79 -7.20 5.61 7.97
N LEU A 80 -7.30 6.59 8.86
CA LEU A 80 -6.19 7.41 9.32
C LEU A 80 -5.68 6.92 10.67
N TYR A 81 -4.38 7.01 10.91
CA TYR A 81 -3.78 6.82 12.21
C TYR A 81 -2.57 7.74 12.40
N PHE A 82 -2.13 7.85 13.64
CA PHE A 82 -0.98 8.63 14.02
C PHE A 82 0.10 7.72 14.61
N GLU A 83 1.32 7.87 14.16
CA GLU A 83 2.44 7.07 14.59
C GLU A 83 3.54 7.97 15.16
N LEU A 84 4.09 7.56 16.29
CA LEU A 84 5.17 8.27 16.99
C LEU A 84 6.54 7.73 16.58
N SER A 85 7.55 8.57 16.59
CA SER A 85 8.95 8.19 16.35
C SER A 85 9.51 7.22 17.42
N LYS A 86 8.93 7.21 18.62
CA LYS A 86 9.25 6.31 19.74
C LYS A 86 8.00 6.08 20.59
N ALA A 87 8.02 5.03 21.43
CA ALA A 87 6.90 4.70 22.30
C ALA A 87 6.52 5.89 23.20
N ALA A 88 5.23 6.08 23.39
CA ALA A 88 4.68 7.13 24.24
C ALA A 88 5.05 6.87 25.72
N GLU A 89 5.54 7.87 26.42
CA GLU A 89 5.82 7.78 27.85
C GLU A 89 4.53 7.87 28.69
N GLN A 90 3.52 8.52 28.15
CA GLN A 90 2.17 8.68 28.73
C GLN A 90 1.12 8.66 27.62
N ASP A 91 -0.16 8.53 27.99
CA ASP A 91 -1.25 8.55 26.99
C ASP A 91 -1.21 9.84 26.17
N VAL A 92 -1.19 9.71 24.86
CA VAL A 92 -1.20 10.83 23.89
C VAL A 92 -2.55 10.87 23.19
N THR A 93 -3.26 11.98 23.30
CA THR A 93 -4.49 12.23 22.55
C THR A 93 -4.14 12.92 21.25
N VAL A 94 -4.61 12.35 20.15
CA VAL A 94 -4.46 12.88 18.80
C VAL A 94 -5.82 13.30 18.30
N THR A 95 -5.88 14.46 17.62
CA THR A 95 -7.09 14.97 16.98
C THR A 95 -6.84 15.21 15.51
N PHE A 96 -7.58 14.52 14.66
CA PHE A 96 -7.61 14.71 13.21
C PHE A 96 -8.68 15.73 12.83
N LYS A 97 -8.40 16.51 11.80
CA LYS A 97 -9.32 17.53 11.28
C LYS A 97 -9.25 17.54 9.76
N VAL A 98 -10.42 17.63 9.12
CA VAL A 98 -10.49 17.99 7.69
C VAL A 98 -10.08 19.45 7.57
N ASP A 99 -9.10 19.74 6.71
CA ASP A 99 -8.39 21.03 6.72
C ASP A 99 -8.20 21.58 5.30
N GLU A 100 -8.93 22.64 4.99
CA GLU A 100 -8.89 23.28 3.68
C GLU A 100 -7.59 24.07 3.46
N ASP A 101 -7.03 24.66 4.51
CA ASP A 101 -5.76 25.41 4.43
C ASP A 101 -4.62 24.48 4.01
N VAL A 102 -4.65 23.24 4.48
CA VAL A 102 -3.71 22.18 4.07
C VAL A 102 -3.85 21.87 2.58
N LEU A 103 -5.07 21.77 2.06
CA LEU A 103 -5.28 21.55 0.64
C LEU A 103 -4.78 22.72 -0.21
N GLU A 104 -5.00 23.95 0.22
CA GLU A 104 -4.49 25.14 -0.47
C GLU A 104 -2.97 25.14 -0.52
N ALA A 105 -2.32 24.86 0.62
CA ALA A 105 -0.86 24.74 0.70
C ALA A 105 -0.32 23.63 -0.21
N TYR A 106 -0.97 22.46 -0.22
CA TYR A 106 -0.63 21.36 -1.10
C TYR A 106 -0.75 21.73 -2.58
N ASN A 107 -1.87 22.32 -2.98
CA ASN A 107 -2.09 22.77 -4.36
C ASN A 107 -1.00 23.74 -4.81
N LYS A 108 -0.67 24.73 -3.96
CA LYS A 108 0.38 25.70 -4.24
C LYS A 108 1.76 25.05 -4.38
N LYS A 109 2.11 24.14 -3.47
CA LYS A 109 3.40 23.43 -3.46
C LYS A 109 3.59 22.56 -4.69
N ASN A 110 2.52 21.87 -5.14
CA ASN A 110 2.57 20.87 -6.20
C ASN A 110 2.07 21.37 -7.55
N GLY A 111 1.66 22.65 -7.67
CA GLY A 111 1.12 23.20 -8.92
C GLY A 111 -0.20 22.53 -9.34
N THR A 112 -0.98 22.04 -8.38
CA THR A 112 -2.28 21.39 -8.61
C THR A 112 -3.43 22.35 -8.31
N SER A 113 -4.67 21.97 -8.67
CA SER A 113 -5.87 22.78 -8.45
C SER A 113 -7.05 21.93 -7.99
N TYR A 114 -6.79 20.96 -7.12
CA TYR A 114 -7.85 20.13 -6.57
C TYR A 114 -8.83 20.98 -5.75
N LYS A 115 -10.11 20.71 -5.96
CA LYS A 115 -11.18 21.28 -5.13
C LYS A 115 -11.42 20.39 -3.92
N MET A 116 -11.72 21.01 -2.78
CA MET A 116 -12.17 20.26 -1.62
C MET A 116 -13.47 19.51 -1.95
N TYR A 117 -13.59 18.28 -1.46
CA TYR A 117 -14.85 17.53 -1.50
C TYR A 117 -15.89 18.22 -0.61
N PRO A 118 -17.20 18.20 -0.93
CA PRO A 118 -18.20 18.88 -0.14
C PRO A 118 -18.15 18.54 1.35
N ALA A 119 -17.99 19.55 2.21
CA ALA A 119 -17.73 19.34 3.64
C ALA A 119 -18.90 18.64 4.37
N ASP A 120 -20.13 18.87 3.93
CA ASP A 120 -21.35 18.23 4.46
C ASP A 120 -21.42 16.73 4.16
N LYS A 121 -20.53 16.23 3.30
CA LYS A 121 -20.41 14.81 2.93
C LYS A 121 -19.29 14.09 3.67
N LEU A 122 -18.57 14.79 4.54
CA LEU A 122 -17.40 14.26 5.25
C LEU A 122 -17.70 14.13 6.74
N SER A 123 -17.26 13.04 7.35
CA SER A 123 -17.28 12.89 8.80
C SER A 123 -16.12 12.03 9.30
N LEU A 124 -15.57 12.41 10.43
CA LEU A 124 -14.52 11.65 11.13
C LEU A 124 -15.17 10.88 12.29
N ALA A 125 -14.90 9.59 12.38
CA ALA A 125 -15.34 8.78 13.51
C ALA A 125 -14.77 9.33 14.83
N ASN A 126 -15.51 9.18 15.91
CA ASN A 126 -15.15 9.66 17.26
C ASN A 126 -14.76 11.15 17.29
N GLY A 127 -15.35 11.98 16.43
CA GLY A 127 -14.99 13.39 16.31
C GLY A 127 -13.54 13.63 15.89
N GLY A 128 -12.93 12.67 15.19
CA GLY A 128 -11.53 12.74 14.75
C GLY A 128 -10.52 12.42 15.85
N THR A 129 -10.92 11.89 17.01
CA THR A 129 -10.02 11.70 18.16
C THR A 129 -9.60 10.24 18.31
N ALA A 130 -8.31 10.03 18.58
CA ALA A 130 -7.71 8.74 18.93
C ALA A 130 -6.71 8.90 20.09
N THR A 131 -6.42 7.81 20.80
CA THR A 131 -5.44 7.79 21.88
C THR A 131 -4.35 6.77 21.57
N ILE A 132 -3.09 7.17 21.78
CA ILE A 132 -1.93 6.29 21.85
C ILE A 132 -1.68 6.04 23.32
N LYS A 133 -1.72 4.80 23.75
CA LYS A 133 -1.47 4.44 25.16
C LYS A 133 0.01 4.52 25.51
N ALA A 134 0.31 4.77 26.77
CA ALA A 134 1.68 4.69 27.28
C ALA A 134 2.31 3.34 26.90
N GLY A 135 3.51 3.37 26.37
CA GLY A 135 4.22 2.19 25.83
C GLY A 135 3.92 1.86 24.37
N GLU A 136 2.89 2.45 23.75
CA GLU A 136 2.55 2.26 22.35
C GLU A 136 3.14 3.36 21.45
N GLN A 137 3.28 3.08 20.15
CA GLN A 137 3.75 4.03 19.16
C GLN A 137 2.68 4.44 18.15
N LYS A 138 1.54 3.75 18.12
CA LYS A 138 0.52 3.93 17.08
C LYS A 138 -0.86 4.08 17.69
N SER A 139 -1.64 5.01 17.17
CA SER A 139 -3.05 5.16 17.55
C SER A 139 -3.91 4.05 16.94
N ALA A 140 -5.10 3.86 17.50
CA ALA A 140 -6.18 3.22 16.76
C ALA A 140 -6.48 4.01 15.47
N SER A 141 -7.01 3.33 14.46
CA SER A 141 -7.46 3.97 13.22
C SER A 141 -8.68 4.84 13.48
N VAL A 142 -8.70 6.03 12.86
CA VAL A 142 -9.87 6.91 12.77
C VAL A 142 -10.41 6.84 11.35
N GLU A 143 -11.67 6.47 11.21
CA GLU A 143 -12.33 6.41 9.91
C GLU A 143 -12.73 7.82 9.45
N LEU A 144 -12.40 8.14 8.19
CA LEU A 144 -12.94 9.26 7.44
C LEU A 144 -14.02 8.73 6.51
N ASN A 145 -15.28 8.98 6.84
CA ASN A 145 -16.41 8.61 6.00
C ASN A 145 -16.67 9.68 4.95
N ILE A 146 -16.75 9.26 3.69
CA ILE A 146 -16.94 10.09 2.50
C ILE A 146 -18.24 9.64 1.84
N ASN A 147 -19.31 10.39 2.10
CA ASN A 147 -20.63 10.11 1.55
C ASN A 147 -20.72 10.56 0.09
N ALA A 148 -21.72 10.03 -0.62
CA ALA A 148 -21.99 10.41 -2.00
C ALA A 148 -22.18 11.92 -2.15
N GLY A 149 -21.51 12.49 -3.15
CA GLY A 149 -21.51 13.93 -3.44
C GLY A 149 -20.57 14.28 -4.59
N GLY A 150 -20.50 15.54 -4.91
CA GLY A 150 -19.67 16.04 -6.01
C GLY A 150 -20.19 15.60 -7.39
N THR A 151 -19.40 15.88 -8.42
CA THR A 151 -19.71 15.56 -9.82
C THR A 151 -19.04 14.26 -10.22
N ILE A 152 -19.81 13.32 -10.78
CA ILE A 152 -19.29 12.04 -11.26
C ILE A 152 -18.13 12.27 -12.25
N GLY A 153 -17.02 11.54 -12.02
CA GLY A 153 -15.82 11.59 -12.84
C GLY A 153 -14.85 12.73 -12.51
N GLN A 154 -15.28 13.75 -11.76
CA GLN A 154 -14.39 14.82 -11.29
C GLN A 154 -13.56 14.33 -10.09
N THR A 155 -12.27 14.67 -10.08
CA THR A 155 -11.41 14.41 -8.92
C THR A 155 -11.44 15.59 -7.96
N TYR A 156 -11.69 15.29 -6.69
CA TYR A 156 -11.63 16.21 -5.55
C TYR A 156 -10.50 15.77 -4.63
N ALA A 157 -10.23 16.57 -3.61
CA ALA A 157 -9.33 16.18 -2.53
C ALA A 157 -10.01 16.33 -1.16
N VAL A 158 -9.62 15.50 -0.21
CA VAL A 158 -9.87 15.68 1.21
C VAL A 158 -8.53 15.69 1.91
N ALA A 159 -8.14 16.84 2.41
CA ALA A 159 -6.93 16.99 3.21
C ALA A 159 -7.27 16.88 4.70
N VAL A 160 -6.44 16.13 5.44
CA VAL A 160 -6.60 15.92 6.87
C VAL A 160 -5.30 16.27 7.55
N SER A 161 -5.35 17.18 8.53
CA SER A 161 -4.26 17.48 9.45
C SER A 161 -4.47 16.77 10.79
N ALA A 162 -3.42 16.71 11.61
CA ALA A 162 -3.52 16.21 12.98
C ALA A 162 -2.77 17.10 13.95
N SER A 163 -3.24 17.10 15.19
CA SER A 163 -2.56 17.66 16.34
C SER A 163 -2.49 16.63 17.47
N ALA A 164 -1.48 16.75 18.31
CA ALA A 164 -1.29 15.85 19.45
C ALA A 164 -0.96 16.67 20.71
N ASN A 165 -1.30 16.13 21.89
CA ASN A 165 -0.95 16.73 23.17
C ASN A 165 0.38 16.20 23.73
N ASN A 166 0.70 16.58 24.97
CA ASN A 166 1.82 16.06 25.77
C ASN A 166 3.21 16.23 25.12
N GLY A 167 3.41 17.39 24.45
CA GLY A 167 4.71 17.75 23.89
C GLY A 167 5.12 16.98 22.65
N VAL A 168 4.19 16.25 22.03
CA VAL A 168 4.44 15.57 20.74
C VAL A 168 4.42 16.62 19.64
N GLU A 169 5.53 16.72 18.92
CA GLU A 169 5.62 17.57 17.73
C GLU A 169 5.12 16.81 16.50
N VAL A 170 4.21 17.41 15.75
CA VAL A 170 3.78 16.85 14.47
C VAL A 170 4.85 17.15 13.42
N SER A 171 5.36 16.11 12.78
CA SER A 171 6.42 16.24 11.78
C SER A 171 5.95 17.08 10.59
N THR A 172 6.69 18.14 10.26
CA THR A 172 6.40 19.00 9.11
C THR A 172 6.37 18.29 7.76
N ASN A 173 6.96 17.11 7.67
CA ASN A 173 6.98 16.31 6.44
C ASN A 173 5.78 15.38 6.31
N ASN A 174 5.05 15.10 7.39
CA ASN A 174 3.92 14.17 7.42
C ASN A 174 2.86 14.65 8.43
N GLN A 175 2.60 15.94 8.48
CA GLN A 175 1.55 16.51 9.33
C GLN A 175 0.15 16.38 8.75
N GLU A 176 0.07 16.06 7.47
CA GLU A 176 -1.16 15.95 6.70
C GLU A 176 -1.24 14.68 5.89
N TYR A 177 -2.46 14.30 5.53
CA TYR A 177 -2.75 13.23 4.59
C TYR A 177 -3.84 13.67 3.60
N ILE A 178 -3.69 13.30 2.32
CA ILE A 178 -4.63 13.69 1.27
C ILE A 178 -5.25 12.45 0.62
N TYR A 179 -6.57 12.41 0.61
CA TYR A 179 -7.32 11.49 -0.23
C TYR A 179 -7.77 12.22 -1.51
N LEU A 180 -7.45 11.64 -2.67
CA LEU A 180 -8.02 12.07 -3.95
C LEU A 180 -9.33 11.34 -4.17
N VAL A 181 -10.43 12.04 -3.97
CA VAL A 181 -11.79 11.49 -4.00
C VAL A 181 -12.38 11.61 -5.40
N LYS A 182 -12.83 10.48 -5.94
CA LYS A 182 -13.47 10.45 -7.26
C LYS A 182 -14.88 9.83 -7.15
N PRO A 183 -15.94 10.63 -7.25
CA PRO A 183 -17.30 10.13 -7.41
C PRO A 183 -17.44 9.35 -8.71
N LEU A 184 -18.02 8.16 -8.64
CA LEU A 184 -18.25 7.27 -9.78
C LEU A 184 -19.71 6.81 -9.81
N ALA A 185 -20.17 6.34 -10.95
CA ALA A 185 -21.46 5.65 -11.05
C ALA A 185 -21.49 4.41 -10.14
N ALA A 186 -22.68 3.97 -9.78
CA ALA A 186 -22.84 2.71 -9.04
C ALA A 186 -22.21 1.55 -9.82
N ILE A 187 -21.56 0.64 -9.10
CA ILE A 187 -21.06 -0.60 -9.69
C ILE A 187 -22.26 -1.49 -9.99
N PRO A 188 -22.38 -2.06 -11.20
CA PRO A 188 -23.43 -3.03 -11.49
C PRO A 188 -23.37 -4.22 -10.53
N GLU A 189 -24.53 -4.80 -10.22
CA GLU A 189 -24.57 -6.07 -9.53
C GLU A 189 -23.87 -7.15 -10.39
N SER A 190 -23.26 -8.15 -9.73
CA SER A 190 -22.61 -9.26 -10.41
C SER A 190 -23.62 -9.96 -11.34
N ILE A 191 -23.22 -10.15 -12.60
CA ILE A 191 -24.05 -10.82 -13.60
C ILE A 191 -23.94 -12.32 -13.34
N SER A 192 -24.94 -12.92 -12.69
CA SER A 192 -25.00 -14.36 -12.48
C SER A 192 -25.05 -15.08 -13.85
N LYS A 193 -24.16 -16.07 -14.04
CA LYS A 193 -24.10 -16.95 -15.21
C LYS A 193 -24.70 -18.34 -14.91
N GLY A 194 -25.25 -18.56 -13.72
CA GLY A 194 -25.72 -19.85 -13.24
C GLY A 194 -24.96 -20.33 -12.00
N ASP A 195 -24.86 -21.63 -11.79
CA ASP A 195 -24.32 -22.23 -10.58
C ASP A 195 -22.79 -22.37 -10.57
N ILE A 196 -22.13 -22.06 -11.68
CA ILE A 196 -20.66 -22.19 -11.82
C ILE A 196 -20.03 -20.80 -11.75
N LEU A 197 -19.20 -20.56 -10.72
CA LEU A 197 -18.36 -19.39 -10.63
C LEU A 197 -17.01 -19.65 -11.31
N THR A 198 -16.59 -18.70 -12.13
CA THR A 198 -15.29 -18.73 -12.79
C THR A 198 -14.37 -17.68 -12.17
N HIS A 199 -13.22 -18.13 -11.71
CA HIS A 199 -12.23 -17.28 -11.06
C HIS A 199 -10.91 -17.32 -11.84
N CYS A 200 -10.30 -16.16 -12.09
CA CYS A 200 -9.00 -16.04 -12.71
C CYS A 200 -8.01 -15.34 -11.78
N PHE A 201 -6.86 -15.93 -11.57
CA PHE A 201 -5.71 -15.30 -10.90
C PHE A 201 -4.80 -14.73 -11.97
N VAL A 202 -4.51 -13.44 -11.89
CA VAL A 202 -3.71 -12.73 -12.89
C VAL A 202 -2.37 -12.33 -12.29
N GLU A 203 -1.29 -12.90 -12.82
CA GLU A 203 0.08 -12.51 -12.49
C GLU A 203 0.35 -11.09 -13.06
N VAL A 204 0.05 -10.08 -12.25
CA VAL A 204 0.09 -8.67 -12.68
C VAL A 204 1.49 -8.12 -12.88
N ASN A 205 2.53 -8.88 -12.53
CA ASN A 205 3.90 -8.51 -12.87
C ASN A 205 4.16 -8.62 -14.38
N ASP A 206 3.47 -9.56 -15.05
CA ASP A 206 3.68 -9.90 -16.45
C ASP A 206 2.45 -9.61 -17.32
N GLU A 207 1.24 -9.63 -16.73
CA GLU A 207 -0.02 -9.58 -17.47
C GLU A 207 -0.88 -8.35 -17.12
N ASN A 208 -1.55 -7.83 -18.15
CA ASN A 208 -2.52 -6.76 -17.96
C ASN A 208 -3.87 -7.34 -17.50
N ILE A 209 -4.28 -7.01 -16.29
CA ILE A 209 -5.53 -7.49 -15.68
C ILE A 209 -6.78 -7.16 -16.53
N LEU A 210 -6.76 -6.09 -17.33
CA LEU A 210 -7.87 -5.70 -18.22
C LEU A 210 -8.17 -6.74 -19.28
N ASN A 211 -7.17 -7.56 -19.67
CA ASN A 211 -7.37 -8.62 -20.66
C ASN A 211 -8.46 -9.60 -20.21
N MET A 212 -8.65 -9.77 -18.90
CA MET A 212 -9.68 -10.68 -18.37
C MET A 212 -11.10 -10.20 -18.65
N GLY A 213 -11.28 -8.92 -18.84
CA GLY A 213 -12.56 -8.33 -19.23
C GLY A 213 -12.91 -8.50 -20.73
N GLU A 214 -11.99 -8.99 -21.53
CA GLU A 214 -12.22 -9.23 -22.99
C GLU A 214 -12.73 -10.66 -23.26
N TYR A 215 -12.60 -11.56 -22.27
CA TYR A 215 -13.14 -12.92 -22.39
C TYR A 215 -14.65 -12.90 -22.13
N THR A 216 -15.43 -13.28 -23.12
CA THR A 216 -16.90 -13.29 -23.04
C THR A 216 -17.46 -14.65 -23.43
N MET A 217 -18.64 -14.95 -22.89
CA MET A 217 -19.40 -16.14 -23.25
C MET A 217 -19.91 -16.01 -24.68
N LYS A 218 -19.66 -17.03 -25.50
CA LYS A 218 -20.10 -17.05 -26.90
C LYS A 218 -21.63 -17.04 -27.04
N SER A 219 -22.34 -17.53 -26.05
CA SER A 219 -23.79 -17.69 -26.06
C SER A 219 -24.55 -16.37 -25.91
N ASP A 220 -24.07 -15.46 -25.04
CA ASP A 220 -24.82 -14.26 -24.63
C ASP A 220 -23.94 -13.01 -24.44
N GLY A 221 -22.63 -13.11 -24.71
CA GLY A 221 -21.70 -11.99 -24.63
C GLY A 221 -21.35 -11.53 -23.21
N LYS A 222 -21.83 -12.23 -22.18
CA LYS A 222 -21.48 -11.91 -20.78
C LYS A 222 -20.00 -12.19 -20.51
N PRO A 223 -19.37 -11.51 -19.53
CA PRO A 223 -18.01 -11.81 -19.11
C PRO A 223 -17.85 -13.30 -18.77
N PHE A 224 -16.74 -13.87 -19.21
CA PHE A 224 -16.43 -15.29 -18.88
C PHE A 224 -16.06 -15.44 -17.41
N PHE A 225 -15.26 -14.51 -16.86
CA PHE A 225 -14.87 -14.54 -15.45
C PHE A 225 -15.87 -13.78 -14.57
N ASP A 226 -16.24 -14.39 -13.44
CA ASP A 226 -17.04 -13.75 -12.39
C ASP A 226 -16.15 -13.00 -11.41
N VAL A 227 -14.98 -13.57 -11.12
CA VAL A 227 -13.98 -13.02 -10.21
C VAL A 227 -12.63 -13.00 -10.88
N VAL A 228 -11.91 -11.90 -10.70
CA VAL A 228 -10.51 -11.74 -11.13
C VAL A 228 -9.71 -11.30 -9.92
N SER A 229 -8.66 -12.06 -9.58
CA SER A 229 -7.75 -11.72 -8.50
C SER A 229 -6.47 -11.10 -9.02
N ILE A 230 -6.07 -10.00 -8.38
CA ILE A 230 -4.74 -9.38 -8.50
C ILE A 230 -3.75 -10.31 -7.80
N PHE A 231 -2.93 -11.00 -8.54
CA PHE A 231 -1.94 -11.94 -8.02
C PHE A 231 -0.53 -11.34 -8.15
N ALA A 232 0.19 -11.02 -7.04
CA ALA A 232 -0.35 -11.00 -5.70
C ALA A 232 0.31 -9.87 -4.87
N ALA A 233 -0.38 -9.43 -3.83
CA ALA A 233 0.24 -8.78 -2.69
C ALA A 233 0.74 -9.87 -1.72
N ASN A 234 1.53 -9.48 -0.71
CA ASN A 234 2.10 -10.43 0.24
C ASN A 234 1.75 -10.09 1.68
N ILE A 235 1.78 -11.11 2.53
CA ILE A 235 1.85 -10.95 3.96
C ILE A 235 3.32 -10.96 4.39
N ASN A 236 3.77 -9.94 5.11
CA ASN A 236 5.13 -9.83 5.61
C ASN A 236 5.16 -9.46 7.09
N VAL A 237 6.28 -9.76 7.76
CA VAL A 237 6.56 -9.29 9.11
C VAL A 237 7.64 -8.21 9.09
N ASP A 238 7.37 -7.09 9.75
CA ASP A 238 8.40 -6.08 10.01
C ASP A 238 9.36 -6.62 11.07
N SER A 239 10.63 -6.80 10.69
CA SER A 239 11.65 -7.41 11.55
C SER A 239 12.01 -6.58 12.80
N LYS A 240 11.67 -5.29 12.83
CA LYS A 240 11.97 -4.40 13.96
C LYS A 240 10.82 -4.38 14.99
N THR A 241 9.59 -4.40 14.51
CA THR A 241 8.40 -4.27 15.34
C THR A 241 7.68 -5.59 15.60
N GLY A 242 7.97 -6.64 14.80
CA GLY A 242 7.23 -7.90 14.80
C GLY A 242 5.80 -7.78 14.25
N ARG A 243 5.42 -6.62 13.69
CA ARG A 243 4.09 -6.39 13.17
C ARG A 243 3.94 -7.02 11.79
N VAL A 244 2.86 -7.77 11.62
CA VAL A 244 2.45 -8.29 10.31
C VAL A 244 1.76 -7.19 9.51
N HIS A 245 2.02 -7.12 8.21
CA HIS A 245 1.48 -6.10 7.33
C HIS A 245 1.32 -6.60 5.89
N VAL A 246 0.50 -5.89 5.11
CA VAL A 246 0.38 -6.09 3.66
C VAL A 246 1.58 -5.47 2.97
N PHE A 247 2.25 -6.25 2.14
CA PHE A 247 3.29 -5.77 1.24
C PHE A 247 2.80 -5.84 -0.21
N CYS A 248 2.88 -4.72 -0.91
CA CYS A 248 2.61 -4.65 -2.34
C CYS A 248 3.89 -4.30 -3.09
N ASN A 249 4.28 -5.12 -4.05
CA ASN A 249 5.36 -4.79 -4.96
C ASN A 249 4.99 -3.58 -5.85
N ASP A 250 5.91 -3.15 -6.72
CA ASP A 250 5.72 -1.95 -7.54
C ASP A 250 4.53 -2.08 -8.49
N GLN A 251 4.31 -3.26 -9.09
CA GLN A 251 3.23 -3.51 -10.03
C GLN A 251 1.87 -3.51 -9.35
N VAL A 252 1.73 -4.23 -8.23
CA VAL A 252 0.48 -4.22 -7.43
C VAL A 252 0.21 -2.81 -6.93
N SER A 253 1.22 -2.12 -6.39
CA SER A 253 1.11 -0.74 -5.94
C SER A 253 0.69 0.22 -7.04
N PHE A 254 1.25 0.06 -8.26
CA PHE A 254 0.87 0.85 -9.43
C PHE A 254 -0.58 0.60 -9.83
N LEU A 255 -1.00 -0.66 -9.87
CA LEU A 255 -2.36 -1.06 -10.22
C LEU A 255 -3.38 -0.49 -9.23
N LEU A 256 -3.12 -0.62 -7.94
CA LEU A 256 -3.99 -0.10 -6.89
C LEU A 256 -4.10 1.43 -6.94
N ARG A 257 -2.98 2.15 -7.11
CA ARG A 257 -2.99 3.62 -7.25
C ARG A 257 -3.72 4.11 -8.51
N ASN A 258 -3.83 3.26 -9.53
CA ASN A 258 -4.55 3.54 -10.77
C ASN A 258 -5.82 2.69 -10.89
N ALA A 259 -6.50 2.43 -9.78
CA ALA A 259 -7.69 1.58 -9.72
C ALA A 259 -8.79 2.03 -10.70
N ASP A 260 -8.94 3.31 -10.95
CA ASP A 260 -9.88 3.87 -11.93
C ASP A 260 -9.59 3.41 -13.37
N LYS A 261 -8.35 3.07 -13.69
CA LYS A 261 -7.93 2.60 -15.02
C LYS A 261 -7.93 1.08 -15.15
N PHE A 262 -7.61 0.35 -14.07
CA PHE A 262 -7.37 -1.09 -14.13
C PHE A 262 -8.43 -1.93 -13.42
N ILE A 263 -9.04 -1.43 -12.35
CA ILE A 263 -10.03 -2.16 -11.56
C ILE A 263 -11.45 -1.79 -11.99
N ARG A 264 -11.76 -0.50 -12.08
CA ARG A 264 -13.11 0.00 -12.38
C ARG A 264 -13.68 -0.49 -13.71
N PRO A 265 -12.90 -0.60 -14.80
CA PRO A 265 -13.42 -1.13 -16.06
C PRO A 265 -13.90 -2.59 -15.95
N LEU A 266 -13.25 -3.42 -15.14
CA LEU A 266 -13.68 -4.78 -14.87
C LEU A 266 -14.96 -4.82 -14.04
N GLN A 267 -15.01 -4.04 -12.97
CA GLN A 267 -16.19 -3.92 -12.13
C GLN A 267 -17.41 -3.37 -12.90
N ALA A 268 -17.19 -2.43 -13.82
CA ALA A 268 -18.24 -1.91 -14.70
C ALA A 268 -18.84 -2.97 -15.63
N LYS A 269 -18.09 -4.03 -15.94
CA LYS A 269 -18.56 -5.22 -16.67
C LYS A 269 -19.25 -6.25 -15.76
N GLY A 270 -19.35 -6.00 -14.44
CA GLY A 270 -19.92 -6.91 -13.46
C GLY A 270 -18.94 -7.99 -12.94
N ILE A 271 -17.65 -7.86 -13.25
CA ILE A 271 -16.58 -8.74 -12.75
C ILE A 271 -16.16 -8.27 -11.35
N LYS A 272 -16.11 -9.18 -10.38
CA LYS A 272 -15.57 -8.87 -9.06
C LYS A 272 -14.05 -8.85 -9.13
N VAL A 273 -13.41 -7.87 -8.47
CA VAL A 273 -11.96 -7.78 -8.41
C VAL A 273 -11.49 -7.99 -6.97
N ALA A 274 -10.78 -9.07 -6.74
CA ALA A 274 -10.18 -9.40 -5.46
C ALA A 274 -8.67 -9.15 -5.48
N MET A 275 -8.04 -9.15 -4.30
CA MET A 275 -6.60 -9.12 -4.14
C MET A 275 -6.15 -10.39 -3.43
N THR A 276 -5.24 -11.13 -4.03
CA THR A 276 -4.61 -12.29 -3.40
C THR A 276 -3.52 -11.83 -2.42
N ILE A 277 -3.48 -12.48 -1.27
CA ILE A 277 -2.41 -12.36 -0.28
C ILE A 277 -1.63 -13.66 -0.27
N LEU A 278 -0.34 -13.57 -0.57
CA LEU A 278 0.60 -14.69 -0.69
C LEU A 278 1.68 -14.57 0.40
N GLY A 279 2.23 -15.66 0.88
CA GLY A 279 3.43 -15.66 1.74
C GLY A 279 4.66 -15.10 1.00
N ASN A 280 5.68 -14.66 1.74
CA ASN A 280 6.87 -14.00 1.15
C ASN A 280 8.19 -14.44 1.78
N HIS A 281 8.36 -15.75 1.99
CA HIS A 281 9.60 -16.37 2.49
C HIS A 281 10.02 -15.93 3.91
N ASP A 282 9.19 -15.20 4.63
CA ASP A 282 9.37 -14.92 6.05
C ASP A 282 8.45 -15.78 6.94
N GLU A 283 8.39 -15.52 8.26
CA GLU A 283 7.57 -16.32 9.18
C GLU A 283 6.08 -16.00 9.11
N ALA A 284 5.71 -14.85 8.53
CA ALA A 284 4.32 -14.42 8.44
C ALA A 284 3.54 -15.25 7.44
N GLY A 285 2.50 -15.92 7.90
CA GLY A 285 1.60 -16.71 7.06
C GLY A 285 0.20 -16.74 7.63
N MET A 286 -0.76 -17.16 6.82
CA MET A 286 -2.18 -17.14 7.18
C MET A 286 -2.50 -18.12 8.31
N GLY A 287 -1.70 -19.18 8.44
CA GLY A 287 -1.97 -20.28 9.38
C GLY A 287 -1.30 -20.14 10.74
N ASN A 288 -0.50 -19.09 11.03
CA ASN A 288 0.29 -19.00 12.25
C ASN A 288 0.17 -17.67 13.00
N LEU A 289 -0.75 -16.80 12.62
CA LEU A 289 -0.97 -15.55 13.34
C LEU A 289 -1.59 -15.82 14.71
N SER A 290 -1.13 -15.11 15.75
CA SER A 290 -1.87 -15.03 17.01
C SER A 290 -3.21 -14.32 16.77
N GLU A 291 -4.17 -14.48 17.69
CA GLU A 291 -5.47 -13.82 17.58
C GLU A 291 -5.34 -12.29 17.44
N ALA A 292 -4.42 -11.68 18.19
CA ALA A 292 -4.17 -10.24 18.13
C ALA A 292 -3.59 -9.83 16.78
N ALA A 293 -2.59 -10.56 16.28
CA ALA A 293 -1.98 -10.29 14.95
C ALA A 293 -2.98 -10.51 13.81
N ALA A 294 -3.80 -11.55 13.87
CA ALA A 294 -4.83 -11.82 12.88
C ALA A 294 -5.86 -10.68 12.82
N LYS A 295 -6.31 -10.18 13.98
CA LYS A 295 -7.25 -9.05 14.06
C LYS A 295 -6.63 -7.75 13.54
N ASP A 296 -5.37 -7.45 13.83
CA ASP A 296 -4.69 -6.25 13.32
C ASP A 296 -4.51 -6.34 11.80
N PHE A 297 -4.08 -7.49 11.31
CA PHE A 297 -3.92 -7.73 9.88
C PHE A 297 -5.26 -7.66 9.12
N ALA A 298 -6.34 -8.23 9.68
CA ALA A 298 -7.69 -8.14 9.09
C ALA A 298 -8.17 -6.69 8.96
N LYS A 299 -7.88 -5.82 9.93
CA LYS A 299 -8.19 -4.39 9.83
C LYS A 299 -7.41 -3.70 8.71
N GLU A 300 -6.15 -4.07 8.52
CA GLU A 300 -5.35 -3.54 7.41
C GLU A 300 -5.92 -4.00 6.06
N LEU A 301 -6.27 -5.28 5.92
CA LEU A 301 -6.93 -5.80 4.72
C LEU A 301 -8.25 -5.08 4.43
N LYS A 302 -9.07 -4.85 5.47
CA LYS A 302 -10.30 -4.07 5.33
C LYS A 302 -10.02 -2.66 4.81
N ALA A 303 -8.97 -1.99 5.31
CA ALA A 303 -8.57 -0.68 4.82
C ALA A 303 -8.19 -0.71 3.33
N TYR A 304 -7.52 -1.77 2.86
CA TYR A 304 -7.25 -1.96 1.42
C TYR A 304 -8.53 -2.11 0.60
N LEU A 305 -9.48 -2.92 1.09
CA LEU A 305 -10.78 -3.07 0.42
C LEU A 305 -11.50 -1.73 0.30
N ASP A 306 -11.59 -0.99 1.39
CA ASP A 306 -12.33 0.28 1.45
C ASP A 306 -11.70 1.37 0.57
N ILE A 307 -10.38 1.51 0.63
CA ILE A 307 -9.65 2.57 -0.07
C ILE A 307 -9.60 2.31 -1.57
N TYR A 308 -9.28 1.09 -1.96
CA TYR A 308 -9.16 0.74 -3.37
C TYR A 308 -10.45 0.21 -4.00
N GLY A 309 -11.52 0.06 -3.20
CA GLY A 309 -12.82 -0.42 -3.65
C GLY A 309 -12.74 -1.81 -4.27
N LEU A 310 -11.97 -2.69 -3.64
CA LEU A 310 -11.88 -4.09 -4.03
C LEU A 310 -13.10 -4.85 -3.53
N ASP A 311 -13.47 -5.92 -4.23
CA ASP A 311 -14.62 -6.74 -3.90
C ASP A 311 -14.32 -7.85 -2.89
N GLY A 312 -13.04 -8.18 -2.65
CA GLY A 312 -12.66 -9.21 -1.72
C GLY A 312 -11.15 -9.44 -1.60
N ILE A 313 -10.81 -10.31 -0.66
CA ILE A 313 -9.46 -10.83 -0.46
C ILE A 313 -9.48 -12.33 -0.75
N ASP A 314 -8.45 -12.80 -1.40
CA ASP A 314 -8.13 -14.20 -1.59
C ASP A 314 -6.85 -14.53 -0.82
N PHE A 315 -6.76 -15.73 -0.24
CA PHE A 315 -5.59 -16.16 0.52
C PHE A 315 -4.94 -17.36 -0.14
N ASP A 316 -3.66 -17.22 -0.45
CA ASP A 316 -2.80 -18.26 -0.96
C ASP A 316 -1.66 -18.55 0.03
N ASP A 317 -1.77 -19.67 0.77
CA ASP A 317 -0.84 -20.02 1.85
C ASP A 317 0.39 -20.77 1.31
N GLU A 318 1.14 -20.11 0.43
CA GLU A 318 2.40 -20.61 -0.13
C GLU A 318 3.59 -19.75 0.32
N TYR A 319 4.80 -20.28 0.16
CA TYR A 319 6.09 -19.61 0.41
C TYR A 319 6.29 -19.06 1.83
N THR A 320 5.49 -19.45 2.80
CA THR A 320 5.68 -19.06 4.20
C THR A 320 6.71 -19.97 4.89
N SER A 321 7.68 -19.36 5.55
CA SER A 321 8.71 -20.07 6.34
C SER A 321 8.25 -20.29 7.78
N TYR A 322 7.26 -21.16 7.97
CA TYR A 322 6.65 -21.42 9.28
C TYR A 322 7.63 -21.94 10.34
N ASN A 323 7.86 -21.20 11.41
CA ASN A 323 8.65 -21.62 12.55
C ASN A 323 7.79 -22.34 13.61
N ASN A 324 7.40 -23.59 13.33
CA ASN A 324 6.55 -24.37 14.23
C ASN A 324 7.23 -24.81 15.53
N SER A 325 8.57 -24.80 15.60
CA SER A 325 9.32 -25.24 16.78
C SER A 325 9.45 -24.15 17.82
N ASN A 326 9.64 -22.91 17.39
CA ASN A 326 9.83 -21.77 18.27
C ASN A 326 9.28 -20.50 17.59
N PRO A 327 7.94 -20.32 17.55
CA PRO A 327 7.34 -19.17 16.91
C PRO A 327 7.82 -17.86 17.57
N SER A 328 8.05 -16.84 16.76
CA SER A 328 8.38 -15.50 17.22
C SER A 328 7.18 -14.83 17.91
N PRO A 329 7.37 -13.77 18.71
CA PRO A 329 6.26 -13.00 19.31
C PRO A 329 5.26 -12.55 18.24
N GLY A 330 3.97 -12.78 18.49
CA GLY A 330 2.89 -12.49 17.54
C GLY A 330 2.51 -13.67 16.63
N PHE A 331 3.29 -14.74 16.66
CA PHE A 331 3.02 -15.97 15.90
C PHE A 331 2.76 -17.17 16.83
N GLU A 332 2.13 -18.17 16.25
CA GLU A 332 1.83 -19.45 16.89
C GLU A 332 2.25 -20.60 15.95
N LYS A 333 2.11 -21.84 16.42
CA LYS A 333 2.29 -22.99 15.55
C LYS A 333 1.20 -22.99 14.47
N ARG A 334 1.60 -23.25 13.23
CA ARG A 334 0.66 -23.36 12.11
C ARG A 334 -0.49 -24.30 12.44
N SER A 335 -1.72 -23.83 12.27
CA SER A 335 -2.93 -24.59 12.52
C SER A 335 -4.10 -24.13 11.67
N ARG A 336 -5.09 -25.04 11.46
CA ARG A 336 -6.37 -24.64 10.84
C ARG A 336 -7.12 -23.60 11.67
N ALA A 337 -6.99 -23.69 13.01
CA ALA A 337 -7.67 -22.74 13.90
C ALA A 337 -7.17 -21.32 13.66
N ASN A 338 -5.85 -21.13 13.54
CA ASN A 338 -5.26 -19.81 13.28
C ASN A 338 -5.64 -19.28 11.89
N PHE A 339 -5.68 -20.14 10.87
CA PHE A 339 -6.21 -19.76 9.56
C PHE A 339 -7.68 -19.33 9.65
N CYS A 340 -8.51 -20.05 10.41
CA CYS A 340 -9.90 -19.67 10.64
C CYS A 340 -10.04 -18.34 11.38
N LEU A 341 -9.13 -18.00 12.31
CA LEU A 341 -9.13 -16.70 12.98
C LEU A 341 -9.02 -15.55 12.00
N LEU A 342 -8.13 -15.64 11.03
CA LEU A 342 -7.97 -14.63 10.00
C LEU A 342 -9.21 -14.56 9.09
N TYR A 343 -9.67 -15.71 8.59
CA TYR A 343 -10.80 -15.79 7.66
C TYR A 343 -12.12 -15.37 8.28
N THR A 344 -12.34 -15.64 9.58
CA THR A 344 -13.57 -15.30 10.29
C THR A 344 -13.45 -14.05 11.16
N SER A 345 -12.29 -13.40 11.18
CA SER A 345 -12.15 -12.14 11.90
C SER A 345 -13.19 -11.16 11.39
N PRO A 346 -14.10 -10.68 12.26
CA PRO A 346 -15.10 -9.75 11.79
C PRO A 346 -14.40 -8.52 11.26
N SER A 347 -14.71 -8.21 10.02
CA SER A 347 -14.52 -6.84 9.56
C SER A 347 -15.29 -5.94 10.50
N PRO A 348 -14.68 -4.96 11.16
CA PRO A 348 -15.41 -4.06 12.05
C PRO A 348 -16.52 -3.33 11.29
#